data_29181bf194690b4a6378221d1456fb26
#
_entry.id   29181bf194690b4a6378221d1456fb26
#
_cell.length_a   1.000
_cell.length_b   1.000
_cell.length_c   1.000
_cell.angle_alpha   90.00
_cell.angle_beta   90.00
_cell.angle_gamma   90.00
#
_symmetry.space_group_name_H-M   'P 1'
#
loop_
_entity.id
_entity.type
_entity.pdbx_description
1 polymer ?
#
loop_
_entity_poly.entity_id
_entity_poly.type
_entity_poly.pdbx_seq_one_letter_code
_entity_poly.pdbx_strand_id
1 'polypeptide(L)'
;MAFLVKDLVDRQIFGGVRLVAGVLNVSNPILWVNVMEILDTPRSLNEGELVVSTGYGLEDQSLHKDLIHQLKKRGVSGLAIQPGYYIDQIPEYIIEDANKEGLPVTGTAGTAVIF
;
A
#
# COMPACT_ATOMS: atom_id res chain seq x y z
N MET A 1 -13.12 -12.91 13.61
CA MET A 1 -11.67 -12.96 13.38
C MET A 1 -11.29 -11.91 12.32
N ALA A 2 -10.35 -11.07 12.63
CA ALA A 2 -9.94 -10.01 11.71
C ALA A 2 -8.93 -10.52 10.69
N PHE A 3 -9.04 -10.03 9.44
CA PHE A 3 -8.03 -10.25 8.43
C PHE A 3 -6.98 -9.14 8.58
N LEU A 4 -5.72 -9.50 8.70
CA LEU A 4 -4.64 -8.55 8.99
C LEU A 4 -3.75 -8.33 7.78
N VAL A 5 -3.03 -7.20 7.75
CA VAL A 5 -2.08 -6.94 6.67
C VAL A 5 -1.08 -8.09 6.52
N LYS A 6 -0.56 -8.62 7.63
CA LYS A 6 0.40 -9.74 7.57
C LYS A 6 -0.18 -10.98 6.89
N ASP A 7 -1.50 -11.15 6.90
CA ASP A 7 -2.13 -12.29 6.24
C ASP A 7 -1.98 -12.25 4.73
N LEU A 8 -1.92 -11.04 4.15
CA LEU A 8 -1.67 -10.89 2.72
C LEU A 8 -0.31 -11.49 2.33
N VAL A 9 0.68 -11.25 3.18
CA VAL A 9 2.05 -11.72 2.93
C VAL A 9 2.19 -13.19 3.27
N ASP A 10 1.73 -13.59 4.47
CA ASP A 10 1.91 -14.93 4.98
C ASP A 10 1.15 -15.98 4.17
N ARG A 11 -0.05 -15.62 3.70
CA ARG A 11 -0.90 -16.55 2.95
C ARG A 11 -0.68 -16.51 1.45
N GLN A 12 0.15 -15.60 0.97
CA GLN A 12 0.45 -15.44 -0.45
C GLN A 12 -0.81 -15.32 -1.31
N ILE A 13 -1.78 -14.56 -0.81
CA ILE A 13 -3.13 -14.47 -1.41
C ILE A 13 -3.09 -13.96 -2.83
N PHE A 14 -2.22 -13.00 -3.11
CA PHE A 14 -2.10 -12.40 -4.43
C PHE A 14 -0.88 -12.91 -5.20
N GLY A 15 -0.49 -14.17 -4.95
CA GLY A 15 0.55 -14.79 -5.77
C GLY A 15 1.93 -14.15 -5.67
N GLY A 16 2.42 -13.93 -4.46
CA GLY A 16 3.76 -13.39 -4.28
C GLY A 16 3.80 -11.99 -3.71
N VAL A 17 2.87 -11.67 -2.84
CA VAL A 17 2.88 -10.40 -2.13
C VAL A 17 4.02 -10.37 -1.12
N ARG A 18 4.77 -9.28 -1.10
CA ARG A 18 5.86 -9.07 -0.15
C ARG A 18 5.66 -7.76 0.59
N LEU A 19 6.01 -7.75 1.88
CA LEU A 19 6.06 -6.53 2.65
C LEU A 19 7.35 -5.79 2.29
N VAL A 20 7.23 -4.54 1.85
CA VAL A 20 8.40 -3.73 1.47
C VAL A 20 8.68 -2.61 2.47
N ALA A 21 7.71 -2.24 3.29
CA ALA A 21 7.89 -1.17 4.29
C ALA A 21 6.84 -1.28 5.39
N GLY A 22 7.07 -0.56 6.50
CA GLY A 22 6.07 -0.41 7.56
C GLY A 22 5.87 -1.65 8.41
N VAL A 23 6.91 -2.43 8.65
CA VAL A 23 6.83 -3.71 9.36
C VAL A 23 6.22 -3.62 10.75
N LEU A 24 6.33 -2.49 11.42
CA LEU A 24 5.84 -2.36 12.80
C LEU A 24 4.32 -2.50 12.91
N ASN A 25 3.59 -2.25 11.84
CA ASN A 25 2.14 -2.26 11.86
C ASN A 25 1.52 -3.33 10.96
N VAL A 26 2.23 -4.42 10.72
CA VAL A 26 1.71 -5.52 9.89
C VAL A 26 0.49 -6.21 10.50
N SER A 27 0.23 -5.97 11.77
CA SER A 27 -0.96 -6.53 12.44
C SER A 27 -2.19 -5.63 12.31
N ASN A 28 -2.12 -4.55 11.56
CA ASN A 28 -3.29 -3.71 11.33
C ASN A 28 -4.41 -4.54 10.69
N PRO A 29 -5.65 -4.45 11.21
CA PRO A 29 -6.76 -5.17 10.61
C PRO A 29 -7.20 -4.51 9.30
N ILE A 30 -7.61 -5.33 8.34
CA ILE A 30 -8.17 -4.88 7.07
C ILE A 30 -9.67 -5.09 7.13
N LEU A 31 -10.43 -4.01 7.14
CA LEU A 31 -11.88 -4.06 7.18
C LEU A 31 -12.50 -3.92 5.79
N TRP A 32 -11.82 -3.19 4.90
CA TRP A 32 -12.29 -2.92 3.54
C TRP A 32 -11.11 -2.91 2.59
N VAL A 33 -11.40 -3.15 1.30
CA VAL A 33 -10.41 -2.98 0.24
C VAL A 33 -10.91 -1.87 -0.69
N ASN A 34 -10.05 -0.91 -0.97
CA ASN A 34 -10.37 0.21 -1.85
C ASN A 34 -9.34 0.27 -2.97
N VAL A 35 -9.78 0.05 -4.21
CA VAL A 35 -8.89 0.13 -5.38
C VAL A 35 -8.84 1.58 -5.84
N MET A 36 -7.65 2.16 -5.84
CA MET A 36 -7.44 3.55 -6.26
C MET A 36 -6.34 3.62 -7.31
N GLU A 37 -6.74 3.88 -8.55
CA GLU A 37 -5.77 4.05 -9.64
C GLU A 37 -4.96 5.32 -9.44
N ILE A 38 -5.63 6.41 -9.06
CA ILE A 38 -4.97 7.69 -8.86
C ILE A 38 -4.83 7.95 -7.38
N LEU A 39 -3.58 7.95 -6.92
CA LEU A 39 -3.26 8.15 -5.50
C LEU A 39 -3.03 9.64 -5.23
N ASP A 40 -4.05 10.45 -5.47
CA ASP A 40 -3.99 11.86 -5.12
C ASP A 40 -4.54 12.08 -3.70
N THR A 41 -5.30 13.14 -3.44
CA THR A 41 -5.79 13.43 -2.10
C THR A 41 -6.89 12.43 -1.70
N PRO A 42 -6.61 11.51 -0.78
CA PRO A 42 -7.58 10.48 -0.41
C PRO A 42 -8.63 11.01 0.55
N ARG A 43 -9.65 11.66 0.02
CA ARG A 43 -10.67 12.32 0.85
C ARG A 43 -11.69 11.38 1.45
N SER A 44 -11.97 10.28 0.79
CA SER A 44 -13.05 9.38 1.18
C SER A 44 -12.57 8.11 1.88
N LEU A 45 -11.31 8.05 2.26
CA LEU A 45 -10.77 6.86 2.91
C LEU A 45 -11.20 6.79 4.37
N ASN A 46 -11.44 5.58 4.83
CA ASN A 46 -11.85 5.31 6.20
C ASN A 46 -10.82 4.44 6.91
N GLU A 47 -10.89 4.47 8.23
CA GLU A 47 -10.05 3.63 9.06
C GLU A 47 -10.23 2.16 8.69
N GLY A 48 -9.14 1.43 8.62
CA GLY A 48 -9.16 0.00 8.32
C GLY A 48 -9.19 -0.36 6.86
N GLU A 49 -9.10 0.60 5.95
CA GLU A 49 -9.05 0.31 4.52
C GLU A 49 -7.67 -0.11 4.06
N LEU A 50 -7.62 -1.15 3.24
CA LEU A 50 -6.44 -1.48 2.45
C LEU A 50 -6.59 -0.78 1.10
N VAL A 51 -5.67 0.11 0.77
CA VAL A 51 -5.65 0.78 -0.54
C VAL A 51 -4.84 -0.05 -1.50
N VAL A 52 -5.42 -0.39 -2.65
CA VAL A 52 -4.77 -1.19 -3.69
C VAL A 52 -4.61 -0.35 -4.95
N SER A 53 -3.42 -0.33 -5.52
CA SER A 53 -3.13 0.51 -6.69
C SER A 53 -2.06 -0.13 -7.57
N THR A 54 -2.09 0.23 -8.86
CA THR A 54 -1.00 -0.11 -9.79
C THR A 54 0.14 0.90 -9.76
N GLY A 55 -0.01 1.96 -8.96
CA GLY A 55 1.06 2.95 -8.78
C GLY A 55 1.12 4.04 -9.84
N TYR A 56 0.04 4.25 -10.58
CA TYR A 56 0.00 5.30 -11.61
C TYR A 56 0.41 6.64 -11.01
N GLY A 57 1.42 7.27 -11.60
CA GLY A 57 1.88 8.59 -11.20
C GLY A 57 2.80 8.63 -9.98
N LEU A 58 3.07 7.49 -9.33
CA LEU A 58 3.91 7.48 -8.13
C LEU A 58 5.36 7.87 -8.38
N GLU A 59 5.82 7.85 -9.64
CA GLU A 59 7.16 8.30 -9.95
C GLU A 59 7.34 9.79 -9.68
N ASP A 60 6.26 10.56 -9.71
CA ASP A 60 6.33 12.00 -9.45
C ASP A 60 6.25 12.25 -7.95
N GLN A 61 7.42 12.33 -7.33
CA GLN A 61 7.52 12.54 -5.89
C GLN A 61 6.90 13.87 -5.45
N SER A 62 6.98 14.91 -6.27
CA SER A 62 6.46 16.22 -5.89
C SER A 62 4.95 16.23 -5.72
N LEU A 63 4.24 15.38 -6.45
CA LEU A 63 2.79 15.26 -6.33
C LEU A 63 2.36 14.41 -5.13
N HIS A 64 3.24 13.53 -4.67
CA HIS A 64 2.88 12.52 -3.68
C HIS A 64 3.72 12.61 -2.40
N LYS A 65 4.37 13.74 -2.15
CA LYS A 65 5.27 13.87 -1.01
C LYS A 65 4.58 13.67 0.34
N ASP A 66 3.28 13.95 0.42
CA ASP A 66 2.51 13.77 1.66
C ASP A 66 1.58 12.56 1.62
N LEU A 67 1.64 11.75 0.57
CA LEU A 67 0.71 10.64 0.39
C LEU A 67 0.69 9.69 1.58
N ILE A 68 1.84 9.18 1.96
CA ILE A 68 1.94 8.19 3.04
C ILE A 68 1.45 8.79 4.37
N HIS A 69 1.83 10.03 4.65
CA HIS A 69 1.40 10.70 5.86
C HIS A 69 -0.13 10.85 5.90
N GLN A 70 -0.75 11.22 4.78
CA GLN A 70 -2.19 11.37 4.71
C GLN A 70 -2.92 10.04 4.86
N LEU A 71 -2.39 8.98 4.26
CA LEU A 71 -2.97 7.65 4.42
C LEU A 71 -2.90 7.20 5.87
N LYS A 72 -1.77 7.40 6.50
CA LYS A 72 -1.59 7.04 7.91
C LYS A 72 -2.53 7.84 8.80
N LYS A 73 -2.65 9.11 8.55
CA LYS A 73 -3.51 10.00 9.33
C LYS A 73 -4.98 9.57 9.28
N ARG A 74 -5.41 8.99 8.17
CA ARG A 74 -6.79 8.53 8.01
C ARG A 74 -7.03 7.12 8.56
N GLY A 75 -6.00 6.48 9.11
CA GLY A 75 -6.16 5.16 9.69
C GLY A 75 -6.19 4.03 8.67
N VAL A 76 -5.69 4.26 7.47
CA VAL A 76 -5.57 3.24 6.45
C VAL A 76 -4.68 2.10 6.96
N SER A 77 -5.10 0.86 6.76
CA SER A 77 -4.39 -0.31 7.28
C SER A 77 -3.09 -0.59 6.53
N GLY A 78 -3.05 -0.28 5.25
CA GLY A 78 -1.88 -0.50 4.44
C GLY A 78 -2.10 -0.06 3.00
N LEU A 79 -1.01 -0.05 2.23
CA LEU A 79 -1.01 0.28 0.81
C LEU A 79 -0.41 -0.88 0.04
N ALA A 80 -1.19 -1.48 -0.85
CA ALA A 80 -0.75 -2.58 -1.69
C ALA A 80 -0.54 -2.07 -3.12
N ILE A 81 0.66 -2.22 -3.64
CA ILE A 81 1.02 -1.71 -4.97
C ILE A 81 1.44 -2.87 -5.85
N GLN A 82 0.95 -2.87 -7.09
CA GLN A 82 1.36 -3.84 -8.10
C GLN A 82 2.26 -3.14 -9.13
N PRO A 83 3.59 -3.32 -9.05
CA PRO A 83 4.49 -2.81 -10.09
C PRO A 83 4.31 -3.59 -11.38
N GLY A 84 4.83 -3.04 -12.47
CA GLY A 84 4.83 -3.71 -13.76
C GLY A 84 3.90 -3.08 -14.79
N TYR A 85 3.00 -2.19 -14.37
CA TYR A 85 2.12 -1.49 -15.30
C TYR A 85 2.60 -0.07 -15.59
N TYR A 86 2.77 0.73 -14.55
CA TYR A 86 3.13 2.14 -14.68
C TYR A 86 4.47 2.45 -14.05
N ILE A 87 4.89 1.63 -13.10
CA ILE A 87 6.19 1.75 -12.43
C ILE A 87 6.85 0.38 -12.44
N ASP A 88 8.17 0.35 -12.55
CA ASP A 88 8.92 -0.91 -12.53
C ASP A 88 9.10 -1.43 -11.13
N GLN A 89 9.21 -0.52 -10.17
CA GLN A 89 9.35 -0.86 -8.75
C GLN A 89 8.75 0.25 -7.90
N ILE A 90 8.47 -0.07 -6.66
CA ILE A 90 7.94 0.92 -5.72
C ILE A 90 9.02 1.96 -5.45
N PRO A 91 8.71 3.25 -5.65
CA PRO A 91 9.70 4.31 -5.46
C PRO A 91 10.28 4.34 -4.05
N GLU A 92 11.58 4.67 -3.97
CA GLU A 92 12.29 4.71 -2.70
C GLU A 92 11.66 5.66 -1.70
N TYR A 93 11.16 6.83 -2.14
CA TYR A 93 10.57 7.79 -1.21
C TYR A 93 9.31 7.23 -0.54
N ILE A 94 8.56 6.38 -1.25
CA ILE A 94 7.38 5.72 -0.67
C ILE A 94 7.82 4.76 0.44
N ILE A 95 8.86 3.98 0.19
CA ILE A 95 9.39 3.03 1.18
C ILE A 95 9.90 3.77 2.41
N GLU A 96 10.66 4.84 2.19
CA GLU A 96 11.21 5.63 3.29
C GLU A 96 10.10 6.27 4.14
N ASP A 97 9.12 6.89 3.47
CA ASP A 97 8.02 7.53 4.16
C ASP A 97 7.17 6.50 4.91
N ALA A 98 6.93 5.35 4.31
CA ALA A 98 6.15 4.30 4.95
C ALA A 98 6.84 3.75 6.20
N ASN A 99 8.15 3.58 6.15
CA ASN A 99 8.90 3.16 7.32
C ASN A 99 8.89 4.22 8.42
N LYS A 100 8.99 5.48 8.02
CA LYS A 100 8.95 6.60 8.97
C LYS A 100 7.59 6.73 9.64
N GLU A 101 6.52 6.62 8.87
CA GLU A 101 5.15 6.78 9.38
C GLU A 101 4.59 5.49 9.99
N GLY A 102 5.22 4.36 9.74
CA GLY A 102 4.72 3.08 10.21
C GLY A 102 3.51 2.57 9.43
N LEU A 103 3.43 2.89 8.14
CA LEU A 103 2.35 2.39 7.28
C LEU A 103 2.83 1.17 6.49
N PRO A 104 2.19 0.00 6.66
CA PRO A 104 2.59 -1.17 5.86
C PRO A 104 2.39 -0.93 4.37
N VAL A 105 3.42 -1.20 3.58
CA VAL A 105 3.35 -1.16 2.12
C VAL A 105 3.76 -2.53 1.60
N THR A 106 2.91 -3.11 0.76
CA THR A 106 3.18 -4.39 0.14
C THR A 106 3.33 -4.22 -1.37
N GLY A 107 4.08 -5.11 -1.97
CA GLY A 107 4.24 -5.15 -3.41
C GLY A 107 4.12 -6.57 -3.92
N THR A 108 3.62 -6.74 -5.15
CA THR A 108 3.59 -8.04 -5.77
C THR A 108 4.92 -8.29 -6.48
N ALA A 109 5.31 -9.56 -6.54
CA ALA A 109 6.52 -9.98 -7.25
C ALA A 109 6.16 -10.30 -8.70
N GLY A 110 7.00 -9.82 -9.62
CA GLY A 110 6.85 -10.15 -11.03
C GLY A 110 5.53 -9.72 -11.64
N THR A 111 4.88 -10.64 -12.34
CA THR A 111 3.66 -10.36 -13.11
C THR A 111 2.37 -10.76 -12.42
N ALA A 112 2.42 -10.99 -11.11
CA ALA A 112 1.22 -11.36 -10.36
C ALA A 112 0.16 -10.27 -10.46
N VAL A 113 -1.08 -10.67 -10.72
CA VAL A 113 -2.20 -9.74 -10.86
C VAL A 113 -2.97 -9.72 -9.54
N ILE A 114 -3.19 -8.52 -9.00
CA ILE A 114 -3.88 -8.37 -7.71
C ILE A 114 -5.39 -8.47 -7.87
N PHE A 115 -5.91 -8.02 -9.00
CA PHE A 115 -7.36 -7.97 -9.25
C PHE A 115 -7.70 -8.37 -10.67
#